data_ebbf7f84877331c2761731bc2b7d4586
#
_entry.id   ebbf7f84877331c2761731bc2b7d4586
#
_cell.length_a   1.000
_cell.length_b   1.000
_cell.length_c   1.000
_cell.angle_alpha   90.00
_cell.angle_beta   90.00
_cell.angle_gamma   90.00
#
_symmetry.space_group_name_H-M   'P 1'
#
loop_
_entity.id
_entity.type
_entity.pdbx_description
1 polymer ?
#
loop_
_entity_poly.entity_id
_entity_poly.type
_entity_poly.pdbx_seq_one_letter_code
_entity_poly.pdbx_strand_id
1 'polypeptide(L)'
;MLDEGVWAEIKVAGEHLRLFSEHNAQGVQTSVYDVNAKKWIAPSEPVEDIEEGKEKATEYAKIYLQRANVELPPLVWKKARSV
;
A
#
# COMPACT_ATOMS: atom_id res chain seq x y z
N MET A 1 -16.37 -15.18 1.64
CA MET A 1 -16.06 -15.01 1.82
C MET A 1 -15.49 -14.01 2.26
N LEU A 2 -14.78 -13.84 2.52
CA LEU A 2 -14.38 -12.91 3.09
C LEU A 2 -13.30 -12.22 2.60
N ASP A 3 -13.37 -10.95 2.40
CA ASP A 3 -12.34 -10.11 1.97
C ASP A 3 -11.40 -9.93 3.09
N GLU A 4 -10.19 -10.36 2.90
CA GLU A 4 -9.14 -10.13 3.84
C GLU A 4 -8.15 -9.19 3.23
N GLY A 5 -7.44 -8.46 4.05
CA GLY A 5 -6.44 -7.57 3.56
C GLY A 5 -5.71 -6.88 4.67
N VAL A 6 -4.64 -6.18 4.30
CA VAL A 6 -3.87 -5.38 5.24
C VAL A 6 -3.57 -4.05 4.58
N TRP A 7 -3.30 -3.05 5.42
CA TRP A 7 -2.93 -1.74 4.93
C TRP A 7 -1.94 -1.12 5.88
N ALA A 8 -1.13 -0.21 5.37
CA ALA A 8 -0.18 0.51 6.17
C ALA A 8 -0.22 1.97 5.80
N GLU A 9 0.15 2.82 6.74
CA GLU A 9 0.14 4.25 6.52
C GLU A 9 1.53 4.80 6.75
N ILE A 10 1.97 5.71 5.89
CA ILE A 10 3.24 6.38 6.03
C ILE A 10 2.98 7.87 6.18
N LYS A 11 3.49 8.44 7.26
CA LYS A 11 3.45 9.89 7.48
C LYS A 11 4.86 10.31 7.87
N VAL A 12 5.60 10.86 6.93
CA VAL A 12 6.99 11.24 7.20
C VAL A 12 7.37 12.40 6.30
N ALA A 13 8.04 13.38 6.86
CA ALA A 13 8.59 14.53 6.10
C ALA A 13 7.55 15.19 5.21
N GLY A 14 6.32 15.31 5.68
CA GLY A 14 5.25 15.93 4.92
C GLY A 14 4.57 15.04 3.92
N GLU A 15 5.06 13.80 3.73
CA GLU A 15 4.44 12.84 2.83
C GLU A 15 3.41 12.01 3.57
N HIS A 16 2.32 11.66 2.88
CA HIS A 16 1.29 10.83 3.48
C HIS A 16 0.82 9.82 2.44
N LEU A 17 1.18 8.56 2.64
CA LEU A 17 0.84 7.48 1.71
C LEU A 17 0.06 6.40 2.43
N ARG A 18 -0.78 5.70 1.69
CA ARG A 18 -1.46 4.51 2.19
C ARG A 18 -1.17 3.36 1.23
N LEU A 19 -0.74 2.25 1.79
CA LEU A 19 -0.38 1.05 1.06
C LEU A 19 -1.41 -0.01 1.35
N PHE A 20 -1.84 -0.74 0.32
CA PHE A 20 -2.87 -1.76 0.47
C PHE A 20 -2.45 -3.07 -0.16
N SER A 21 -2.79 -4.16 0.49
CA SER A 21 -2.71 -5.50 -0.07
C SER A 21 -4.00 -6.19 0.32
N GLU A 22 -4.89 -6.41 -0.63
CA GLU A 22 -6.26 -6.80 -0.34
C GLU A 22 -6.71 -7.98 -1.17
N HIS A 23 -7.48 -8.85 -0.56
CA HIS A 23 -8.09 -9.99 -1.24
C HIS A 23 -9.55 -9.67 -1.50
N ASN A 24 -9.94 -9.78 -2.76
CA ASN A 24 -11.33 -9.54 -3.13
C ASN A 24 -11.79 -10.66 -4.09
N ALA A 25 -12.96 -10.50 -4.68
CA ALA A 25 -13.53 -11.54 -5.52
C ALA A 25 -12.67 -11.89 -6.73
N GLN A 26 -11.77 -11.00 -7.12
CA GLN A 26 -10.92 -11.21 -8.27
C GLN A 26 -9.51 -11.68 -7.92
N GLY A 27 -9.24 -11.90 -6.64
CA GLY A 27 -7.94 -12.32 -6.18
C GLY A 27 -7.31 -11.26 -5.28
N VAL A 28 -5.99 -11.31 -5.15
CA VAL A 28 -5.27 -10.36 -4.30
C VAL A 28 -4.72 -9.24 -5.16
N GLN A 29 -4.86 -8.02 -4.68
CA GLN A 29 -4.36 -6.84 -5.40
C GLN A 29 -3.63 -5.93 -4.44
N THR A 30 -2.65 -5.20 -4.97
CA THR A 30 -1.89 -4.23 -4.21
C THR A 30 -2.04 -2.85 -4.84
N SER A 31 -1.96 -1.82 -4.02
CA SER A 31 -2.05 -0.45 -4.51
C SER A 31 -1.43 0.51 -3.50
N VAL A 32 -1.08 1.71 -3.95
CA VAL A 32 -0.52 2.75 -3.10
C VAL A 32 -1.17 4.07 -3.46
N TYR A 33 -1.64 4.78 -2.45
CA TYR A 33 -2.37 6.03 -2.63
C TYR A 33 -1.64 7.18 -1.94
N ASP A 34 -1.50 8.29 -2.65
CA ASP A 34 -0.92 9.52 -2.08
C ASP A 34 -2.08 10.37 -1.56
N VAL A 35 -2.20 10.44 -0.24
CA VAL A 35 -3.31 11.12 0.40
C VAL A 35 -3.27 12.63 0.15
N ASN A 36 -2.07 13.22 0.19
CA ASN A 36 -1.92 14.65 -0.04
C ASN A 36 -2.29 15.04 -1.47
N ALA A 37 -1.83 14.27 -2.43
CA ALA A 37 -2.09 14.56 -3.84
C ALA A 37 -3.44 14.02 -4.29
N LYS A 38 -4.07 13.18 -3.47
CA LYS A 38 -5.35 12.55 -3.77
C LYS A 38 -5.31 11.78 -5.08
N LYS A 39 -4.26 10.99 -5.24
CA LYS A 39 -4.11 10.18 -6.45
C LYS A 39 -3.42 8.86 -6.13
N TRP A 40 -3.69 7.87 -6.96
CA TRP A 40 -3.02 6.57 -6.86
C TRP A 40 -1.67 6.69 -7.53
N ILE A 41 -0.59 6.39 -6.77
CA ILE A 41 0.74 6.35 -7.36
C ILE A 41 1.05 4.96 -7.87
N ALA A 42 0.34 3.96 -7.38
CA ALA A 42 0.39 2.61 -7.92
C ALA A 42 -1.05 2.13 -7.94
N PRO A 43 -1.69 2.10 -9.11
CA PRO A 43 -3.06 1.62 -9.20
C PRO A 43 -3.13 0.13 -8.95
N SER A 44 -4.32 -0.35 -8.69
CA SER A 44 -4.55 -1.75 -8.35
C SER A 44 -3.83 -2.68 -9.31
N GLU A 45 -3.05 -3.60 -8.77
CA GLU A 45 -2.27 -4.53 -9.54
C GLU A 45 -2.44 -5.93 -8.94
N PRO A 46 -2.74 -6.96 -9.73
CA PRO A 46 -2.90 -8.30 -9.18
C PRO A 46 -1.58 -8.88 -8.71
N VAL A 47 -1.61 -9.60 -7.60
CA VAL A 47 -0.47 -10.30 -7.05
C VAL A 47 -0.92 -11.68 -6.61
N GLU A 48 0.02 -12.53 -6.22
CA GLU A 48 -0.29 -13.90 -5.88
C GLU A 48 -0.91 -14.06 -4.51
N ASP A 49 -0.43 -13.30 -3.53
CA ASP A 49 -0.96 -13.40 -2.19
C ASP A 49 -0.72 -12.09 -1.44
N ILE A 50 -1.19 -12.05 -0.20
CA ILE A 50 -1.11 -10.84 0.63
C ILE A 50 0.35 -10.43 0.86
N GLU A 51 1.24 -11.41 1.09
CA GLU A 51 2.64 -11.09 1.35
C GLU A 51 3.32 -10.47 0.14
N GLU A 52 3.05 -11.00 -1.05
CA GLU A 52 3.60 -10.39 -2.26
C GLU A 52 3.04 -8.99 -2.46
N GLY A 53 1.77 -8.80 -2.15
CA GLY A 53 1.17 -7.47 -2.24
C GLY A 53 1.82 -6.47 -1.32
N LYS A 54 2.15 -6.90 -0.10
CA LYS A 54 2.86 -6.04 0.85
C LYS A 54 4.23 -5.66 0.31
N GLU A 55 4.96 -6.62 -0.25
CA GLU A 55 6.29 -6.35 -0.79
C GLU A 55 6.23 -5.37 -1.96
N LYS A 56 5.29 -5.57 -2.86
CA LYS A 56 5.16 -4.68 -4.01
C LYS A 56 4.76 -3.27 -3.60
N ALA A 57 3.80 -3.15 -2.69
CA ALA A 57 3.38 -1.84 -2.22
C ALA A 57 4.54 -1.13 -1.53
N THR A 58 5.31 -1.85 -0.73
CA THR A 58 6.47 -1.29 -0.06
C THR A 58 7.48 -0.77 -1.08
N GLU A 59 7.72 -1.53 -2.14
CA GLU A 59 8.67 -1.12 -3.15
C GLU A 59 8.21 0.13 -3.90
N TYR A 60 6.94 0.19 -4.28
CA TYR A 60 6.40 1.38 -4.92
C TYR A 60 6.53 2.60 -4.02
N ALA A 61 6.19 2.44 -2.73
CA ALA A 61 6.29 3.55 -1.78
C ALA A 61 7.74 3.99 -1.62
N LYS A 62 8.66 3.03 -1.55
CA LYS A 62 10.08 3.35 -1.41
C LYS A 62 10.59 4.17 -2.58
N ILE A 63 10.26 3.76 -3.81
CA ILE A 63 10.68 4.47 -4.99
C ILE A 63 10.10 5.88 -5.01
N TYR A 64 8.82 6.00 -4.66
CA TYR A 64 8.15 7.29 -4.65
C TYR A 64 8.81 8.23 -3.66
N LEU A 65 9.11 7.75 -2.45
CA LEU A 65 9.72 8.58 -1.42
C LEU A 65 11.16 8.93 -1.76
N GLN A 66 11.88 8.04 -2.45
CA GLN A 66 13.26 8.33 -2.86
C GLN A 66 13.34 9.56 -3.78
N ARG A 67 12.31 9.77 -4.58
CA ARG A 67 12.28 10.93 -5.45
C ARG A 67 12.18 12.23 -4.66
N ALA A 68 11.64 12.14 -3.44
CA ALA A 68 11.55 13.30 -2.56
C ALA A 68 12.68 13.33 -1.54
N ASN A 69 13.66 12.44 -1.68
CA ASN A 69 14.78 12.31 -0.74
C ASN A 69 14.30 11.96 0.66
N VAL A 70 13.25 11.14 0.73
CA VAL A 70 12.67 10.70 2.00
C VAL A 70 12.94 9.21 2.16
N GLU A 71 13.43 8.82 3.33
CA GLU A 71 13.70 7.44 3.62
C GLU A 71 12.42 6.73 4.05
N LEU A 72 12.23 5.49 3.60
CA LEU A 72 11.05 4.73 3.95
C LEU A 72 11.10 4.38 5.45
N PRO A 73 10.10 4.78 6.23
CA PRO A 73 10.08 4.42 7.64
C PRO A 73 9.63 2.98 7.84
N PRO A 74 9.82 2.42 9.03
CA PRO A 74 9.26 1.09 9.32
C PRO A 74 7.76 1.08 9.11
N LEU A 75 7.26 0.00 8.52
CA LEU A 75 5.83 -0.12 8.23
C LEU A 75 5.15 -0.98 9.27
N VAL A 76 3.96 -0.58 9.66
CA VAL A 76 3.11 -1.36 10.56
C VAL A 76 1.84 -1.68 9.77
N TRP A 77 1.69 -2.95 9.43
CA TRP A 77 0.53 -3.39 8.65
C TRP A 77 -0.63 -3.70 9.59
N LYS A 78 -1.78 -3.17 9.27
CA LYS A 78 -3.00 -3.37 10.04
C LYS A 78 -3.98 -4.16 9.21
N LYS A 79 -4.84 -4.91 9.88
CA LYS A 79 -5.87 -5.63 9.17
C LYS A 79 -6.93 -4.69 8.64
N ALA A 80 -7.23 -4.82 7.37
CA ALA A 80 -8.37 -4.13 6.79
C ALA A 80 -9.61 -4.93 7.16
N ARG A 81 -10.67 -4.22 7.60
CA ARG A 81 -11.87 -4.90 7.93
C ARG A 81 -12.85 -4.73 6.85
N SER A 82 -13.41 -5.82 6.44
CA SER A 82 -14.55 -5.84 5.56
C SER A 82 -15.78 -5.62 6.40
N VAL A 83 -16.57 -4.72 6.05
CA VAL A 83 -17.76 -4.41 6.85
C VAL A 83 -19.01 -4.87 6.14
#